data_208f5d3436a6b2cc3461719740562b1c
#
_entry.id   208f5d3436a6b2cc3461719740562b1c
#
_cell.length_a   1.000
_cell.length_b   1.000
_cell.length_c   1.000
_cell.angle_alpha   90.00
_cell.angle_beta   90.00
_cell.angle_gamma   90.00
#
_symmetry.space_group_name_H-M   'P 1'
#
loop_
_entity.id
_entity.type
_entity.pdbx_description
1 polymer ?
#
loop_
_entity_poly.entity_id
_entity_poly.type
_entity_poly.pdbx_seq_one_letter_code
_entity_poly.pdbx_strand_id
1 'polypeptide(L)'
;MTGARRIAIVGGTPAALRKARAAGYEVVWIHHPRELAAEGLAEAGEALLTDYREPAAVAELLAAVHARRPVERVVSMIEDGLEAAATATDALGLPGAGTDVVGVLQDKFAFRSLLNDRAVDATVARIGHTERDLREFVETYGPAVIKPRYGSGSIGVRRVHGAGDVPRVAAWARDFGLHTFLMEEYLEGPEISVEAFSYAGRHVVLAHTAKETLDSLVEIGHVQPAGLAPDAATAVDDLVVRMLDAVGLQDGPSHTEVKLTPRGPRLVESHNRRGGDRIADLVHEVYGIDIDALAYRWYAGLTEPVVPGVPRCGAAIRFLTAEPGVVEAVDGAEAVRADPDVVDLHIGVAPGDTVQPIAWSYDRSGLLIVRGSDADDARERARRLASRIAIRTTALDAAAPARPLSAVAPRPDRLVGPVGPEAAPTATTTKG
;
A
#
# COMPACT_ATOMS: atom_id res chain seq x y z
N MET A 1 -1.59 39.92 -7.86
CA MET A 1 -0.60 38.84 -7.90
C MET A 1 -1.18 37.68 -7.11
N THR A 2 -1.70 36.66 -7.77
CA THR A 2 -2.17 35.44 -7.10
C THR A 2 -0.94 34.80 -6.45
N GLY A 3 -0.94 34.71 -5.12
CA GLY A 3 0.14 34.04 -4.38
C GLY A 3 0.35 32.60 -4.90
N ALA A 4 1.56 32.06 -4.75
CA ALA A 4 1.84 30.67 -5.11
C ALA A 4 0.87 29.74 -4.37
N ARG A 5 0.27 28.78 -5.08
CA ARG A 5 -0.60 27.74 -4.49
C ARG A 5 0.23 26.91 -3.52
N ARG A 6 -0.35 26.57 -2.38
CA ARG A 6 0.37 25.80 -1.35
C ARG A 6 -0.38 24.53 -0.99
N ILE A 7 0.36 23.43 -0.85
CA ILE A 7 -0.15 22.15 -0.41
C ILE A 7 0.69 21.63 0.77
N ALA A 8 0.04 21.08 1.78
CA ALA A 8 0.72 20.39 2.86
C ALA A 8 0.78 18.88 2.55
N ILE A 9 1.96 18.28 2.63
CA ILE A 9 2.20 16.86 2.41
C ILE A 9 2.71 16.26 3.72
N VAL A 10 1.96 15.28 4.25
CA VAL A 10 2.29 14.57 5.48
C VAL A 10 3.03 13.28 5.12
N GLY A 11 4.27 13.15 5.57
CA GLY A 11 5.17 12.05 5.21
C GLY A 11 5.57 12.09 3.74
N GLY A 12 5.77 10.93 3.13
CA GLY A 12 6.10 10.80 1.72
C GLY A 12 7.60 10.96 1.42
N THR A 13 7.94 10.86 0.13
CA THR A 13 9.33 10.85 -0.37
C THR A 13 9.66 12.16 -1.09
N PRO A 14 10.96 12.48 -1.29
CA PRO A 14 11.37 13.64 -2.11
C PRO A 14 10.75 13.61 -3.53
N ALA A 15 10.54 12.43 -4.10
CA ALA A 15 9.90 12.29 -5.41
C ALA A 15 8.43 12.79 -5.40
N ALA A 16 7.67 12.51 -4.33
CA ALA A 16 6.31 13.03 -4.19
C ALA A 16 6.29 14.57 -4.13
N LEU A 17 7.25 15.18 -3.42
CA LEU A 17 7.37 16.64 -3.36
C LEU A 17 7.67 17.24 -4.73
N ARG A 18 8.62 16.64 -5.50
CA ARG A 18 8.91 17.06 -6.88
C ARG A 18 7.66 17.05 -7.76
N LYS A 19 6.84 16.00 -7.68
CA LYS A 19 5.59 15.89 -8.44
C LYS A 19 4.58 16.98 -8.06
N ALA A 20 4.45 17.30 -6.77
CA ALA A 20 3.60 18.40 -6.31
C ALA A 20 4.09 19.76 -6.82
N ARG A 21 5.42 20.00 -6.79
CA ARG A 21 6.02 21.21 -7.38
C ARG A 21 5.79 21.29 -8.90
N ALA A 22 5.92 20.19 -9.59
CA ALA A 22 5.64 20.13 -11.04
C ALA A 22 4.18 20.44 -11.36
N ALA A 23 3.24 20.21 -10.42
CA ALA A 23 1.86 20.65 -10.50
C ALA A 23 1.65 22.12 -10.07
N GLY A 24 2.71 22.87 -9.80
CA GLY A 24 2.66 24.30 -9.48
C GLY A 24 2.47 24.65 -8.00
N TYR A 25 2.65 23.68 -7.10
CA TYR A 25 2.55 23.92 -5.66
C TYR A 25 3.87 24.35 -5.02
N GLU A 26 3.81 25.26 -4.09
CA GLU A 26 4.78 25.41 -3.00
C GLU A 26 4.41 24.37 -1.92
N VAL A 27 5.37 23.52 -1.56
CA VAL A 27 5.11 22.39 -0.64
C VAL A 27 5.44 22.77 0.79
N VAL A 28 4.51 22.56 1.71
CA VAL A 28 4.74 22.47 3.15
C VAL A 28 4.88 20.98 3.48
N TRP A 29 6.10 20.57 3.85
CA TRP A 29 6.39 19.17 4.11
C TRP A 29 6.41 18.87 5.60
N ILE A 30 5.56 17.94 6.05
CA ILE A 30 5.51 17.48 7.43
C ILE A 30 6.21 16.12 7.47
N HIS A 31 7.33 16.01 8.17
CA HIS A 31 8.12 14.78 8.18
C HIS A 31 8.77 14.49 9.52
N HIS A 32 9.03 13.20 9.77
CA HIS A 32 9.68 12.78 11.01
C HIS A 32 11.18 13.15 10.97
N PRO A 33 11.74 13.81 12.02
CA PRO A 33 13.11 14.31 11.99
C PRO A 33 14.18 13.22 11.84
N ARG A 34 13.88 11.98 12.27
CA ARG A 34 14.82 10.84 12.14
C ARG A 34 14.78 10.16 10.78
N GLU A 35 13.79 10.47 9.95
CA GLU A 35 13.57 9.88 8.63
C GLU A 35 13.84 10.90 7.51
N LEU A 36 14.41 12.04 7.87
CA LEU A 36 14.57 13.19 7.00
C LEU A 36 15.64 12.93 5.93
N ALA A 37 15.25 13.01 4.66
CA ALA A 37 16.17 13.02 3.54
C ALA A 37 16.55 14.48 3.19
N ALA A 38 17.85 14.75 3.05
CA ALA A 38 18.34 16.08 2.67
C ALA A 38 17.75 16.58 1.34
N GLU A 39 17.52 15.67 0.40
CA GLU A 39 16.86 15.95 -0.88
C GLU A 39 15.43 16.47 -0.70
N GLY A 40 14.70 15.94 0.28
CA GLY A 40 13.34 16.41 0.57
C GLY A 40 13.31 17.84 1.08
N LEU A 41 14.31 18.25 1.87
CA LEU A 41 14.44 19.65 2.32
C LEU A 41 14.69 20.62 1.14
N ALA A 42 15.41 20.17 0.11
CA ALA A 42 15.65 20.99 -1.10
C ALA A 42 14.37 21.14 -1.94
N GLU A 43 13.46 20.19 -1.86
CA GLU A 43 12.19 20.21 -2.58
C GLU A 43 11.05 20.92 -1.81
N ALA A 44 11.14 20.99 -0.49
CA ALA A 44 10.13 21.65 0.33
C ALA A 44 10.32 23.18 0.30
N GLY A 45 9.22 23.92 0.15
CA GLY A 45 9.20 25.39 0.38
C GLY A 45 9.24 25.73 1.87
N GLU A 46 8.65 24.89 2.71
CA GLU A 46 8.67 24.94 4.17
C GLU A 46 8.65 23.50 4.71
N ALA A 47 9.48 23.16 5.70
CA ALA A 47 9.51 21.86 6.33
C ALA A 47 9.17 21.97 7.83
N LEU A 48 8.22 21.15 8.27
CA LEU A 48 7.78 21.02 9.65
C LEU A 48 8.23 19.65 10.18
N LEU A 49 9.19 19.65 11.09
CA LEU A 49 9.77 18.40 11.61
C LEU A 49 9.07 18.00 12.91
N THR A 50 8.23 17.00 12.81
CA THR A 50 7.51 16.41 13.95
C THR A 50 7.25 14.93 13.67
N ASP A 51 6.88 14.16 14.69
CA ASP A 51 6.31 12.84 14.44
C ASP A 51 4.92 13.02 13.81
N TYR A 52 4.83 12.76 12.51
CA TYR A 52 3.58 12.90 11.77
C TYR A 52 2.56 11.80 12.11
N ARG A 53 2.91 10.83 12.93
CA ARG A 53 1.99 9.82 13.48
C ARG A 53 1.22 10.36 14.70
N GLU A 54 1.47 11.61 15.09
CA GLU A 54 0.75 12.34 16.15
C GLU A 54 -0.23 13.34 15.52
N PRO A 55 -1.49 12.96 15.20
CA PRO A 55 -2.41 13.76 14.40
C PRO A 55 -2.70 15.15 14.99
N ALA A 56 -2.86 15.24 16.33
CA ALA A 56 -3.14 16.50 17.00
C ALA A 56 -1.97 17.50 16.87
N ALA A 57 -0.73 17.03 17.01
CA ALA A 57 0.46 17.86 16.88
C ALA A 57 0.61 18.40 15.44
N VAL A 58 0.33 17.55 14.43
CA VAL A 58 0.35 17.95 13.03
C VAL A 58 -0.72 18.99 12.73
N ALA A 59 -1.94 18.81 13.23
CA ALA A 59 -3.04 19.76 13.04
C ALA A 59 -2.73 21.13 13.66
N GLU A 60 -2.16 21.15 14.87
CA GLU A 60 -1.76 22.40 15.55
C GLU A 60 -0.67 23.15 14.77
N LEU A 61 0.38 22.44 14.34
CA LEU A 61 1.45 23.04 13.53
C LEU A 61 0.93 23.61 12.21
N LEU A 62 0.09 22.84 11.51
CA LEU A 62 -0.50 23.27 10.24
C LEU A 62 -1.47 24.44 10.42
N ALA A 63 -2.21 24.52 11.52
CA ALA A 63 -3.06 25.67 11.81
C ALA A 63 -2.22 26.96 11.95
N ALA A 64 -1.08 26.90 12.64
CA ALA A 64 -0.17 28.03 12.75
C ALA A 64 0.45 28.46 11.40
N VAL A 65 0.77 27.50 10.54
CA VAL A 65 1.27 27.77 9.18
C VAL A 65 0.17 28.35 8.30
N HIS A 66 -1.01 27.72 8.31
CA HIS A 66 -2.17 28.14 7.51
C HIS A 66 -2.62 29.58 7.85
N ALA A 67 -2.62 29.97 9.15
CA ALA A 67 -2.97 31.30 9.59
C ALA A 67 -2.02 32.38 9.04
N ARG A 68 -0.75 32.05 8.81
CA ARG A 68 0.24 33.00 8.24
C ARG A 68 0.18 33.03 6.71
N ARG A 69 0.15 31.85 6.09
CA ARG A 69 0.09 31.64 4.64
C ARG A 69 -0.75 30.39 4.36
N PRO A 70 -1.99 30.55 3.88
CA PRO A 70 -2.91 29.44 3.69
C PRO A 70 -2.36 28.34 2.79
N VAL A 71 -2.63 27.10 3.17
CA VAL A 71 -2.52 25.91 2.29
C VAL A 71 -3.91 25.60 1.73
N GLU A 72 -3.98 25.05 0.52
CA GLU A 72 -5.25 24.72 -0.15
C GLU A 72 -5.74 23.31 0.20
N ARG A 73 -4.82 22.40 0.51
CA ARG A 73 -5.11 21.02 0.90
C ARG A 73 -4.05 20.49 1.85
N VAL A 74 -4.42 19.45 2.60
CA VAL A 74 -3.51 18.59 3.35
C VAL A 74 -3.68 17.17 2.81
N VAL A 75 -2.58 16.53 2.45
CA VAL A 75 -2.61 15.19 1.82
C VAL A 75 -1.54 14.27 2.40
N SER A 76 -1.79 12.97 2.38
CA SER A 76 -0.79 11.92 2.53
C SER A 76 -0.97 10.85 1.47
N MET A 77 0.12 10.34 0.94
CA MET A 77 0.15 9.19 0.01
C MET A 77 0.73 7.94 0.67
N ILE A 78 0.95 7.99 2.00
CA ILE A 78 1.45 6.88 2.81
C ILE A 78 0.49 6.58 3.97
N GLU A 79 0.42 5.34 4.38
CA GLU A 79 -0.51 4.87 5.42
C GLU A 79 -0.39 5.65 6.73
N ASP A 80 0.83 5.76 7.24
CA ASP A 80 1.12 6.37 8.56
C ASP A 80 0.81 7.87 8.64
N GLY A 81 0.61 8.53 7.51
CA GLY A 81 0.31 9.97 7.47
C GLY A 81 -1.18 10.29 7.24
N LEU A 82 -2.01 9.29 6.96
CA LEU A 82 -3.42 9.52 6.57
C LEU A 82 -4.24 10.15 7.68
N GLU A 83 -4.15 9.63 8.90
CA GLU A 83 -4.91 10.13 10.05
C GLU A 83 -4.54 11.58 10.39
N ALA A 84 -3.24 11.91 10.36
CA ALA A 84 -2.79 13.26 10.60
C ALA A 84 -3.21 14.23 9.48
N ALA A 85 -3.17 13.79 8.22
CA ALA A 85 -3.67 14.58 7.11
C ALA A 85 -5.18 14.84 7.22
N ALA A 86 -5.96 13.83 7.60
CA ALA A 86 -7.40 13.94 7.79
C ALA A 86 -7.75 14.88 8.96
N THR A 87 -7.09 14.71 10.12
CA THR A 87 -7.29 15.56 11.29
C THR A 87 -6.99 17.03 10.98
N ALA A 88 -5.90 17.30 10.26
CA ALA A 88 -5.57 18.65 9.84
C ALA A 88 -6.55 19.19 8.78
N THR A 89 -7.03 18.35 7.87
CA THR A 89 -8.06 18.71 6.87
C THR A 89 -9.33 19.20 7.56
N ASP A 90 -9.83 18.44 8.54
CA ASP A 90 -11.04 18.81 9.31
C ASP A 90 -10.81 20.06 10.14
N ALA A 91 -9.68 20.13 10.86
CA ALA A 91 -9.37 21.28 11.73
C ALA A 91 -9.25 22.61 10.95
N LEU A 92 -8.84 22.55 9.69
CA LEU A 92 -8.68 23.72 8.83
C LEU A 92 -9.88 23.97 7.91
N GLY A 93 -10.87 23.07 7.89
CA GLY A 93 -12.03 23.16 6.99
C GLY A 93 -11.66 23.09 5.51
N LEU A 94 -10.62 22.32 5.17
CA LEU A 94 -10.09 22.22 3.81
C LEU A 94 -10.76 21.10 3.03
N PRO A 95 -10.77 21.17 1.69
CA PRO A 95 -11.21 20.04 0.87
C PRO A 95 -10.23 18.86 0.96
N GLY A 96 -10.76 17.63 1.04
CA GLY A 96 -9.98 16.40 1.14
C GLY A 96 -10.73 15.31 1.90
N ALA A 97 -10.07 14.17 2.13
CA ALA A 97 -10.61 13.11 2.98
C ALA A 97 -10.44 13.51 4.45
N GLY A 98 -11.55 13.67 5.15
CA GLY A 98 -11.60 13.95 6.58
C GLY A 98 -11.50 12.69 7.44
N THR A 99 -11.59 12.86 8.75
CA THR A 99 -11.49 11.77 9.73
C THR A 99 -12.66 10.78 9.64
N ASP A 100 -13.80 11.18 9.10
CA ASP A 100 -14.95 10.31 8.80
C ASP A 100 -14.60 9.26 7.74
N VAL A 101 -13.96 9.65 6.64
CA VAL A 101 -13.54 8.75 5.56
C VAL A 101 -12.34 7.90 5.98
N VAL A 102 -11.28 8.56 6.48
CA VAL A 102 -10.03 7.88 6.84
C VAL A 102 -10.23 6.93 8.01
N GLY A 103 -11.00 7.34 9.03
CA GLY A 103 -11.29 6.51 10.19
C GLY A 103 -12.03 5.23 9.84
N VAL A 104 -12.98 5.28 8.91
CA VAL A 104 -13.67 4.08 8.41
C VAL A 104 -12.71 3.17 7.64
N LEU A 105 -11.87 3.72 6.78
CA LEU A 105 -10.94 2.92 5.97
C LEU A 105 -9.83 2.26 6.80
N GLN A 106 -9.34 2.92 7.83
CA GLN A 106 -8.27 2.39 8.70
C GLN A 106 -8.79 1.40 9.74
N ASP A 107 -10.05 1.53 10.17
CA ASP A 107 -10.69 0.62 11.11
C ASP A 107 -11.40 -0.52 10.38
N LYS A 108 -10.75 -1.67 10.27
CA LYS A 108 -11.26 -2.83 9.53
C LYS A 108 -12.65 -3.29 10.01
N PHE A 109 -12.97 -3.10 11.30
CA PHE A 109 -14.29 -3.45 11.82
C PHE A 109 -15.35 -2.39 11.44
N ALA A 110 -15.02 -1.11 11.53
CA ALA A 110 -15.91 -0.03 11.08
C ALA A 110 -16.16 -0.13 9.57
N PHE A 111 -15.13 -0.41 8.78
CA PHE A 111 -15.24 -0.66 7.34
C PHE A 111 -16.19 -1.81 7.04
N ARG A 112 -16.02 -2.96 7.70
CA ARG A 112 -16.92 -4.12 7.55
C ARG A 112 -18.35 -3.81 7.94
N SER A 113 -18.54 -3.11 9.06
CA SER A 113 -19.88 -2.72 9.54
C SER A 113 -20.59 -1.82 8.53
N LEU A 114 -19.88 -0.77 8.03
CA LEU A 114 -20.43 0.12 7.01
C LEU A 114 -20.86 -0.64 5.74
N LEU A 115 -20.01 -1.54 5.24
CA LEU A 115 -20.32 -2.30 4.02
C LEU A 115 -21.51 -3.22 4.19
N ASN A 116 -21.62 -3.88 5.34
CA ASN A 116 -22.75 -4.73 5.67
C ASN A 116 -24.05 -3.91 5.82
N ASP A 117 -24.00 -2.79 6.55
CA ASP A 117 -25.15 -1.92 6.80
C ASP A 117 -25.66 -1.26 5.50
N ARG A 118 -24.76 -0.97 4.56
CA ARG A 118 -25.09 -0.41 3.24
C ARG A 118 -25.38 -1.47 2.18
N ALA A 119 -25.34 -2.77 2.54
CA ALA A 119 -25.50 -3.89 1.62
C ALA A 119 -24.57 -3.85 0.41
N VAL A 120 -23.34 -3.33 0.61
CA VAL A 120 -22.29 -3.29 -0.43
C VAL A 120 -21.58 -4.63 -0.52
N ASP A 121 -21.18 -5.17 0.64
CA ASP A 121 -20.51 -6.47 0.76
C ASP A 121 -20.89 -7.15 2.09
N ALA A 122 -21.35 -8.39 2.00
CA ALA A 122 -21.88 -9.13 3.16
C ALA A 122 -20.83 -10.13 3.68
N THR A 123 -19.77 -9.66 4.28
CA THR A 123 -18.75 -10.50 4.94
C THR A 123 -18.98 -10.52 6.45
N VAL A 124 -19.05 -11.72 7.03
CA VAL A 124 -19.26 -11.87 8.48
C VAL A 124 -18.00 -11.42 9.23
N ALA A 125 -18.18 -10.50 10.17
CA ALA A 125 -17.10 -9.98 10.99
C ALA A 125 -17.54 -9.75 12.44
N ARG A 126 -16.66 -10.04 13.41
CA ARG A 126 -16.88 -9.81 14.84
C ARG A 126 -15.58 -9.47 15.55
N ILE A 127 -15.68 -8.72 16.63
CA ILE A 127 -14.55 -8.53 17.55
C ILE A 127 -14.52 -9.70 18.54
N GLY A 128 -13.32 -10.24 18.75
CA GLY A 128 -13.03 -11.28 19.73
C GLY A 128 -11.92 -10.86 20.69
N HIS A 129 -11.92 -11.45 21.88
CA HIS A 129 -10.96 -11.18 22.94
C HIS A 129 -10.37 -12.48 23.53
N THR A 130 -11.06 -13.60 23.33
CA THR A 130 -10.74 -14.87 23.98
C THR A 130 -10.72 -16.05 23.00
N GLU A 131 -10.10 -17.14 23.44
CA GLU A 131 -10.17 -18.42 22.72
C GLU A 131 -11.63 -18.89 22.52
N ARG A 132 -12.50 -18.62 23.51
CA ARG A 132 -13.91 -18.97 23.45
C ARG A 132 -14.61 -18.21 22.31
N ASP A 133 -14.40 -16.90 22.19
CA ASP A 133 -14.99 -16.10 21.11
C ASP A 133 -14.59 -16.64 19.74
N LEU A 134 -13.29 -16.97 19.58
CA LEU A 134 -12.77 -17.53 18.34
C LEU A 134 -13.37 -18.91 18.04
N ARG A 135 -13.53 -19.74 19.06
CA ARG A 135 -14.16 -21.08 18.92
C ARG A 135 -15.60 -20.97 18.48
N GLU A 136 -16.40 -20.15 19.16
CA GLU A 136 -17.81 -19.92 18.83
C GLU A 136 -17.97 -19.36 17.42
N PHE A 137 -17.06 -18.46 17.00
CA PHE A 137 -17.05 -17.91 15.64
C PHE A 137 -16.80 -19.00 14.60
N VAL A 138 -15.73 -19.78 14.77
CA VAL A 138 -15.32 -20.84 13.82
C VAL A 138 -16.35 -21.98 13.76
N GLU A 139 -16.97 -22.37 14.89
CA GLU A 139 -18.02 -23.38 14.92
C GLU A 139 -19.30 -22.91 14.21
N THR A 140 -19.55 -21.59 14.20
CA THR A 140 -20.75 -21.02 13.58
C THR A 140 -20.55 -20.74 12.08
N TYR A 141 -19.39 -20.20 11.70
CA TYR A 141 -19.15 -19.65 10.36
C TYR A 141 -18.11 -20.41 9.54
N GLY A 142 -17.43 -21.39 10.12
CA GLY A 142 -16.35 -22.15 9.46
C GLY A 142 -14.98 -21.50 9.56
N PRO A 143 -14.09 -21.76 8.61
CA PRO A 143 -12.75 -21.17 8.60
C PRO A 143 -12.78 -19.65 8.71
N ALA A 144 -11.80 -19.10 9.44
CA ALA A 144 -11.76 -17.68 9.74
C ALA A 144 -10.36 -17.07 9.53
N VAL A 145 -10.31 -15.76 9.47
CA VAL A 145 -9.08 -14.98 9.64
C VAL A 145 -9.22 -14.15 10.91
N ILE A 146 -8.17 -14.14 11.74
CA ILE A 146 -8.03 -13.16 12.81
C ILE A 146 -6.95 -12.14 12.44
N LYS A 147 -7.18 -10.89 12.77
CA LYS A 147 -6.27 -9.78 12.46
C LYS A 147 -6.45 -8.61 13.44
N PRO A 148 -5.44 -7.75 13.59
CA PRO A 148 -5.62 -6.48 14.29
C PRO A 148 -6.74 -5.65 13.62
N ARG A 149 -7.46 -4.86 14.42
CA ARG A 149 -8.47 -3.91 13.92
C ARG A 149 -7.84 -2.82 13.06
N TYR A 150 -6.63 -2.38 13.41
CA TYR A 150 -5.84 -1.36 12.73
C TYR A 150 -4.52 -1.94 12.24
N GLY A 151 -3.91 -1.32 11.23
CA GLY A 151 -2.61 -1.70 10.70
C GLY A 151 -2.65 -2.26 9.28
N SER A 152 -1.48 -2.52 8.71
CA SER A 152 -1.25 -2.93 7.32
C SER A 152 -0.11 -3.96 7.21
N GLY A 153 0.21 -4.42 5.99
CA GLY A 153 1.38 -5.28 5.73
C GLY A 153 1.27 -6.69 6.30
N SER A 154 0.07 -7.23 6.42
CA SER A 154 -0.23 -8.58 6.93
C SER A 154 0.26 -8.83 8.38
N ILE A 155 0.57 -7.75 9.14
CA ILE A 155 1.03 -7.86 10.52
C ILE A 155 -0.10 -8.38 11.41
N GLY A 156 0.17 -9.48 12.12
CA GLY A 156 -0.80 -10.05 13.05
C GLY A 156 -2.00 -10.75 12.39
N VAL A 157 -1.93 -11.06 11.10
CA VAL A 157 -2.97 -11.80 10.38
C VAL A 157 -2.71 -13.31 10.52
N ARG A 158 -3.75 -14.08 10.87
CA ARG A 158 -3.69 -15.55 10.96
C ARG A 158 -4.98 -16.18 10.45
N ARG A 159 -4.80 -17.22 9.63
CA ARG A 159 -5.89 -18.11 9.22
C ARG A 159 -6.16 -19.16 10.30
N VAL A 160 -7.43 -19.44 10.53
CA VAL A 160 -7.95 -20.52 11.38
C VAL A 160 -8.71 -21.49 10.49
N HIS A 161 -8.18 -22.68 10.25
CA HIS A 161 -8.75 -23.65 9.31
C HIS A 161 -10.00 -24.36 9.87
N GLY A 162 -10.18 -24.36 11.18
CA GLY A 162 -11.31 -24.99 11.86
C GLY A 162 -11.11 -25.04 13.36
N ALA A 163 -12.06 -25.65 14.08
CA ALA A 163 -12.07 -25.71 15.54
C ALA A 163 -10.79 -26.32 16.15
N GLY A 164 -10.13 -27.24 15.45
CA GLY A 164 -8.87 -27.85 15.88
C GLY A 164 -7.67 -26.88 15.94
N ASP A 165 -7.70 -25.81 15.13
CA ASP A 165 -6.65 -24.78 15.12
C ASP A 165 -6.80 -23.74 16.23
N VAL A 166 -7.98 -23.60 16.79
CA VAL A 166 -8.35 -22.54 17.73
C VAL A 166 -7.39 -22.42 18.91
N PRO A 167 -7.01 -23.51 19.64
CA PRO A 167 -6.10 -23.39 20.78
C PRO A 167 -4.72 -22.84 20.37
N ARG A 168 -4.20 -23.31 19.25
CA ARG A 168 -2.89 -22.89 18.71
C ARG A 168 -2.89 -21.43 18.29
N VAL A 169 -3.94 -20.99 17.58
CA VAL A 169 -4.05 -19.60 17.10
C VAL A 169 -4.33 -18.64 18.24
N ALA A 170 -5.16 -19.02 19.22
CA ALA A 170 -5.42 -18.21 20.41
C ALA A 170 -4.18 -18.05 21.29
N ALA A 171 -3.36 -19.12 21.43
CA ALA A 171 -2.08 -19.04 22.11
C ALA A 171 -1.13 -18.08 21.38
N TRP A 172 -1.01 -18.22 20.06
CA TRP A 172 -0.22 -17.32 19.24
C TRP A 172 -0.68 -15.86 19.34
N ALA A 173 -1.99 -15.57 19.28
CA ALA A 173 -2.51 -14.22 19.40
C ALA A 173 -2.12 -13.58 20.74
N ARG A 174 -2.22 -14.33 21.83
CA ARG A 174 -1.81 -13.90 23.17
C ARG A 174 -0.32 -13.61 23.25
N ASP A 175 0.53 -14.51 22.73
CA ASP A 175 1.98 -14.37 22.74
C ASP A 175 2.46 -13.22 21.84
N PHE A 176 1.71 -12.97 20.76
CA PHE A 176 1.92 -11.82 19.87
C PHE A 176 1.46 -10.50 20.50
N GLY A 177 0.65 -10.52 21.56
CA GLY A 177 0.09 -9.34 22.20
C GLY A 177 -1.23 -8.85 21.58
N LEU A 178 -1.86 -9.69 20.77
CA LEU A 178 -3.14 -9.39 20.11
C LEU A 178 -4.31 -9.78 21.04
N HIS A 179 -4.60 -8.92 22.04
CA HIS A 179 -5.63 -9.17 23.04
C HIS A 179 -7.06 -8.85 22.56
N THR A 180 -7.17 -8.02 21.54
CA THR A 180 -8.42 -7.72 20.84
C THR A 180 -8.17 -7.91 19.36
N PHE A 181 -8.97 -8.72 18.70
CA PHE A 181 -8.81 -9.04 17.29
C PHE A 181 -10.14 -9.04 16.54
N LEU A 182 -10.07 -8.65 15.28
CA LEU A 182 -11.16 -8.86 14.33
C LEU A 182 -11.13 -10.30 13.85
N MET A 183 -12.29 -10.96 13.91
CA MET A 183 -12.56 -12.27 13.31
C MET A 183 -13.41 -12.04 12.06
N GLU A 184 -13.00 -12.57 10.93
CA GLU A 184 -13.77 -12.55 9.68
C GLU A 184 -13.91 -13.96 9.11
N GLU A 185 -15.01 -14.25 8.42
CA GLU A 185 -15.11 -15.47 7.62
C GLU A 185 -13.95 -15.53 6.61
N TYR A 186 -13.38 -16.70 6.42
CA TYR A 186 -12.29 -16.86 5.43
C TYR A 186 -12.84 -16.76 4.01
N LEU A 187 -12.39 -15.80 3.25
CA LEU A 187 -12.74 -15.60 1.85
C LEU A 187 -11.82 -16.46 0.98
N GLU A 188 -12.36 -17.53 0.41
CA GLU A 188 -11.64 -18.44 -0.46
C GLU A 188 -11.57 -17.89 -1.89
N GLY A 189 -10.38 -17.90 -2.49
CA GLY A 189 -10.13 -17.49 -3.86
C GLY A 189 -8.85 -16.67 -4.03
N PRO A 190 -8.45 -16.41 -5.27
CA PRO A 190 -7.31 -15.54 -5.56
C PRO A 190 -7.58 -14.11 -5.09
N GLU A 191 -6.49 -13.43 -4.73
CA GLU A 191 -6.53 -12.05 -4.30
C GLU A 191 -6.00 -11.14 -5.41
N ILE A 192 -6.66 -10.02 -5.58
CA ILE A 192 -6.24 -8.92 -6.44
C ILE A 192 -6.26 -7.61 -5.65
N SER A 193 -5.54 -6.61 -6.14
CA SER A 193 -5.82 -5.23 -5.76
C SER A 193 -6.37 -4.43 -6.92
N VAL A 194 -7.11 -3.38 -6.58
CA VAL A 194 -7.73 -2.43 -7.50
C VAL A 194 -7.24 -1.04 -7.16
N GLU A 195 -6.53 -0.43 -8.09
CA GLU A 195 -6.13 0.96 -8.00
C GLU A 195 -7.20 1.80 -8.66
N ALA A 196 -7.76 2.77 -7.93
CA ALA A 196 -8.77 3.67 -8.47
C ALA A 196 -8.44 5.12 -8.13
N PHE A 197 -9.11 6.04 -8.80
CA PHE A 197 -9.03 7.47 -8.51
C PHE A 197 -10.43 8.09 -8.47
N SER A 198 -10.67 8.91 -7.46
CA SER A 198 -11.92 9.63 -7.25
C SER A 198 -11.78 11.08 -7.69
N TYR A 199 -12.73 11.56 -8.49
CA TYR A 199 -12.79 12.87 -9.11
C TYR A 199 -14.11 13.55 -8.69
N ALA A 200 -14.13 14.28 -7.59
CA ALA A 200 -15.34 14.91 -7.02
C ALA A 200 -16.51 13.90 -6.89
N GLY A 201 -16.23 12.72 -6.30
CA GLY A 201 -17.21 11.66 -6.12
C GLY A 201 -17.45 10.77 -7.35
N ARG A 202 -16.82 11.03 -8.48
CA ARG A 202 -16.80 10.12 -9.63
C ARG A 202 -15.59 9.21 -9.53
N HIS A 203 -15.82 7.92 -9.36
CA HIS A 203 -14.75 6.92 -9.20
C HIS A 203 -14.38 6.28 -10.55
N VAL A 204 -13.08 6.16 -10.82
CA VAL A 204 -12.54 5.52 -12.02
C VAL A 204 -11.51 4.47 -11.60
N VAL A 205 -11.75 3.21 -11.95
CA VAL A 205 -10.76 2.15 -11.78
C VAL A 205 -9.64 2.34 -12.78
N LEU A 206 -8.41 2.37 -12.31
CA LEU A 206 -7.20 2.58 -13.12
C LEU A 206 -6.54 1.26 -13.50
N ALA A 207 -6.50 0.29 -12.59
CA ALA A 207 -5.81 -0.97 -12.82
C ALA A 207 -6.28 -2.08 -11.86
N HIS A 208 -6.17 -3.32 -12.32
CA HIS A 208 -6.26 -4.53 -11.49
C HIS A 208 -4.90 -5.19 -11.41
N THR A 209 -4.48 -5.56 -10.20
CA THR A 209 -3.20 -6.23 -9.92
C THR A 209 -3.46 -7.61 -9.38
N ALA A 210 -2.95 -8.66 -10.04
CA ALA A 210 -2.94 -10.00 -9.46
C ALA A 210 -1.86 -10.10 -8.38
N LYS A 211 -2.21 -10.70 -7.23
CA LYS A 211 -1.29 -10.93 -6.12
C LYS A 211 -0.85 -12.40 -6.06
N GLU A 212 0.42 -12.63 -5.76
CA GLU A 212 0.97 -13.94 -5.43
C GLU A 212 1.31 -13.95 -3.94
N THR A 213 0.67 -14.84 -3.18
CA THR A 213 0.82 -14.94 -1.72
C THR A 213 1.37 -16.29 -1.29
N LEU A 214 2.08 -16.31 -0.18
CA LEU A 214 2.40 -17.54 0.57
C LEU A 214 1.16 -18.03 1.33
N ASP A 215 1.22 -19.26 1.85
CA ASP A 215 0.20 -19.78 2.76
C ASP A 215 0.07 -18.95 4.05
N SER A 216 1.11 -18.20 4.41
CA SER A 216 1.12 -17.23 5.50
C SER A 216 0.37 -15.94 5.21
N LEU A 217 -0.23 -15.79 4.02
CA LEU A 217 -0.91 -14.60 3.50
C LEU A 217 0.03 -13.40 3.24
N VAL A 218 1.34 -13.62 3.21
CA VAL A 218 2.32 -12.58 2.84
C VAL A 218 2.51 -12.58 1.32
N GLU A 219 2.45 -11.42 0.70
CA GLU A 219 2.63 -11.25 -0.74
C GLU A 219 4.10 -11.44 -1.13
N ILE A 220 4.31 -12.22 -2.20
CA ILE A 220 5.63 -12.48 -2.79
C ILE A 220 5.72 -12.02 -4.25
N GLY A 221 4.65 -11.46 -4.79
CA GLY A 221 4.66 -10.90 -6.14
C GLY A 221 3.35 -10.22 -6.51
N HIS A 222 3.46 -9.31 -7.46
CA HIS A 222 2.34 -8.59 -8.08
C HIS A 222 2.49 -8.57 -9.58
N VAL A 223 1.40 -8.67 -10.31
CA VAL A 223 1.41 -8.66 -11.78
C VAL A 223 0.26 -7.80 -12.32
N GLN A 224 0.57 -6.95 -13.29
CA GLN A 224 -0.40 -6.16 -14.04
C GLN A 224 -0.25 -6.40 -15.55
N PRO A 225 -1.41 -6.40 -16.28
CA PRO A 225 -2.77 -6.45 -15.78
C PRO A 225 -3.10 -7.79 -15.09
N ALA A 226 -4.11 -7.82 -14.23
CA ALA A 226 -4.48 -9.04 -13.49
C ALA A 226 -5.04 -10.18 -14.34
N GLY A 227 -5.35 -9.93 -15.60
CA GLY A 227 -5.88 -10.96 -16.52
C GLY A 227 -7.30 -11.41 -16.19
N LEU A 228 -8.14 -10.54 -15.64
CA LEU A 228 -9.53 -10.87 -15.32
C LEU A 228 -10.36 -11.07 -16.59
N ALA A 229 -11.29 -12.04 -16.54
CA ALA A 229 -12.35 -12.12 -17.54
C ALA A 229 -13.22 -10.85 -17.49
N PRO A 230 -13.77 -10.37 -18.63
CA PRO A 230 -14.51 -9.11 -18.69
C PRO A 230 -15.64 -9.00 -17.66
N ASP A 231 -16.44 -10.05 -17.48
CA ASP A 231 -17.54 -10.05 -16.51
C ASP A 231 -17.04 -9.96 -15.06
N ALA A 232 -15.91 -10.64 -14.76
CA ALA A 232 -15.28 -10.55 -13.44
C ALA A 232 -14.70 -9.16 -13.18
N ALA A 233 -14.05 -8.55 -14.20
CA ALA A 233 -13.54 -7.19 -14.09
C ALA A 233 -14.69 -6.20 -13.83
N THR A 234 -15.78 -6.28 -14.59
CA THR A 234 -16.97 -5.43 -14.38
C THR A 234 -17.54 -5.59 -12.96
N ALA A 235 -17.68 -6.83 -12.49
CA ALA A 235 -18.21 -7.09 -11.14
C ALA A 235 -17.28 -6.55 -10.03
N VAL A 236 -15.98 -6.58 -10.23
CA VAL A 236 -14.98 -5.99 -9.33
C VAL A 236 -15.09 -4.47 -9.34
N ASP A 237 -15.14 -3.85 -10.52
CA ASP A 237 -15.24 -2.40 -10.69
C ASP A 237 -16.50 -1.86 -10.02
N ASP A 238 -17.65 -2.50 -10.26
CA ASP A 238 -18.93 -2.12 -9.67
C ASP A 238 -18.91 -2.24 -8.13
N LEU A 239 -18.25 -3.27 -7.60
CA LEU A 239 -18.11 -3.45 -6.15
C LEU A 239 -17.23 -2.34 -5.54
N VAL A 240 -16.09 -2.02 -6.16
CA VAL A 240 -15.18 -0.98 -5.69
C VAL A 240 -15.82 0.40 -5.77
N VAL A 241 -16.50 0.72 -6.87
CA VAL A 241 -17.23 2.00 -7.02
C VAL A 241 -18.31 2.15 -5.93
N ARG A 242 -19.14 1.13 -5.71
CA ARG A 242 -20.17 1.16 -4.65
C ARG A 242 -19.55 1.29 -3.24
N MET A 243 -18.39 0.68 -3.02
CA MET A 243 -17.67 0.82 -1.76
C MET A 243 -17.16 2.25 -1.56
N LEU A 244 -16.54 2.86 -2.57
CA LEU A 244 -16.02 4.23 -2.53
C LEU A 244 -17.16 5.24 -2.33
N ASP A 245 -18.32 5.02 -2.98
CA ASP A 245 -19.56 5.79 -2.75
C ASP A 245 -20.02 5.66 -1.28
N ALA A 246 -20.04 4.43 -0.75
CA ALA A 246 -20.50 4.17 0.62
C ALA A 246 -19.59 4.79 1.67
N VAL A 247 -18.27 4.79 1.44
CA VAL A 247 -17.27 5.44 2.30
C VAL A 247 -17.33 6.97 2.16
N GLY A 248 -17.79 7.48 1.01
CA GLY A 248 -17.88 8.92 0.74
C GLY A 248 -16.58 9.56 0.27
N LEU A 249 -15.65 8.77 -0.31
CA LEU A 249 -14.40 9.32 -0.85
C LEU A 249 -14.68 10.24 -2.04
N GLN A 250 -14.31 11.52 -1.93
CA GLN A 250 -14.56 12.50 -2.97
C GLN A 250 -13.40 12.65 -3.95
N ASP A 251 -12.17 12.75 -3.45
CA ASP A 251 -11.00 13.07 -4.27
C ASP A 251 -9.80 12.21 -3.90
N GLY A 252 -9.03 11.82 -4.91
CA GLY A 252 -7.74 11.20 -4.73
C GLY A 252 -7.70 9.70 -5.02
N PRO A 253 -6.51 9.10 -4.87
CA PRO A 253 -6.32 7.69 -5.14
C PRO A 253 -6.92 6.80 -4.05
N SER A 254 -7.27 5.58 -4.44
CA SER A 254 -7.58 4.48 -3.52
C SER A 254 -6.92 3.19 -3.96
N HIS A 255 -6.57 2.38 -2.99
CA HIS A 255 -6.07 1.02 -3.13
C HIS A 255 -7.01 0.08 -2.41
N THR A 256 -7.59 -0.87 -3.11
CA THR A 256 -8.62 -1.78 -2.57
C THR A 256 -8.23 -3.22 -2.83
N GLU A 257 -8.24 -4.04 -1.80
CA GLU A 257 -7.99 -5.48 -1.90
C GLU A 257 -9.30 -6.25 -2.03
N VAL A 258 -9.32 -7.19 -2.99
CA VAL A 258 -10.51 -7.96 -3.36
C VAL A 258 -10.17 -9.43 -3.50
N LYS A 259 -10.97 -10.31 -2.88
CA LYS A 259 -10.95 -11.76 -3.12
C LYS A 259 -11.97 -12.13 -4.20
N LEU A 260 -11.52 -12.88 -5.20
CA LEU A 260 -12.38 -13.44 -6.25
C LEU A 260 -12.93 -14.78 -5.78
N THR A 261 -14.03 -14.74 -5.03
CA THR A 261 -14.63 -15.95 -4.45
C THR A 261 -15.60 -16.63 -5.42
N PRO A 262 -15.96 -17.92 -5.19
CA PRO A 262 -17.01 -18.57 -5.97
C PRO A 262 -18.38 -17.89 -5.88
N ARG A 263 -18.61 -17.04 -4.86
CA ARG A 263 -19.83 -16.24 -4.66
C ARG A 263 -19.74 -14.83 -5.26
N GLY A 264 -18.70 -14.54 -6.06
CA GLY A 264 -18.38 -13.23 -6.63
C GLY A 264 -17.27 -12.51 -5.85
N PRO A 265 -16.89 -11.30 -6.28
CA PRO A 265 -15.84 -10.52 -5.63
C PRO A 265 -16.25 -10.09 -4.22
N ARG A 266 -15.28 -10.07 -3.29
CA ARG A 266 -15.45 -9.68 -1.89
C ARG A 266 -14.33 -8.76 -1.47
N LEU A 267 -14.67 -7.69 -0.77
CA LEU A 267 -13.70 -6.72 -0.27
C LEU A 267 -12.90 -7.30 0.91
N VAL A 268 -11.62 -7.04 0.95
CA VAL A 268 -10.72 -7.35 2.07
C VAL A 268 -10.46 -6.11 2.90
N GLU A 269 -9.91 -5.07 2.28
CA GLU A 269 -9.68 -3.74 2.87
C GLU A 269 -9.55 -2.68 1.78
N SER A 270 -9.59 -1.41 2.15
CA SER A 270 -9.36 -0.29 1.24
C SER A 270 -8.67 0.86 1.96
N HIS A 271 -7.88 1.63 1.21
CA HIS A 271 -7.12 2.78 1.71
C HIS A 271 -7.25 3.95 0.73
N ASN A 272 -7.36 5.18 1.24
CA ASN A 272 -7.41 6.39 0.42
C ASN A 272 -6.02 6.92 0.06
N ARG A 273 -5.20 6.05 -0.45
CA ARG A 273 -3.84 6.30 -0.96
C ARG A 273 -3.51 5.37 -2.12
N ARG A 274 -2.40 5.63 -2.78
CA ARG A 274 -1.86 4.68 -3.76
C ARG A 274 -1.48 3.35 -3.11
N GLY A 275 -1.49 2.27 -3.90
CA GLY A 275 -1.03 0.96 -3.48
C GLY A 275 0.40 0.97 -2.95
N GLY A 276 0.63 0.17 -1.91
CA GLY A 276 1.96 -0.15 -1.40
C GLY A 276 2.75 -1.02 -2.37
N ASP A 277 3.85 -1.59 -1.87
CA ASP A 277 4.62 -2.63 -2.57
C ASP A 277 5.02 -2.27 -4.01
N ARG A 278 5.15 -0.98 -4.32
CA ARG A 278 5.47 -0.48 -5.66
C ARG A 278 4.41 -0.79 -6.73
N ILE A 279 3.16 -1.09 -6.33
CA ILE A 279 2.04 -1.33 -7.27
C ILE A 279 1.79 -0.09 -8.15
N ALA A 280 1.95 1.13 -7.61
CA ALA A 280 1.83 2.36 -8.40
C ALA A 280 2.85 2.43 -9.55
N ASP A 281 4.03 1.81 -9.41
CA ASP A 281 5.01 1.74 -10.49
C ASP A 281 4.53 0.79 -11.60
N LEU A 282 3.85 -0.31 -11.26
CA LEU A 282 3.23 -1.17 -12.27
C LEU A 282 2.15 -0.41 -13.05
N VAL A 283 1.32 0.40 -12.37
CA VAL A 283 0.32 1.26 -13.04
C VAL A 283 1.00 2.22 -14.03
N HIS A 284 2.13 2.80 -13.62
CA HIS A 284 2.91 3.66 -14.51
C HIS A 284 3.46 2.90 -15.71
N GLU A 285 4.07 1.74 -15.50
CA GLU A 285 4.66 0.94 -16.57
C GLU A 285 3.59 0.46 -17.58
N VAL A 286 2.50 -0.07 -17.07
CA VAL A 286 1.46 -0.72 -17.89
C VAL A 286 0.54 0.30 -18.57
N TYR A 287 0.14 1.36 -17.87
CA TYR A 287 -0.86 2.31 -18.37
C TYR A 287 -0.30 3.71 -18.60
N GLY A 288 0.93 4.01 -18.15
CA GLY A 288 1.53 5.34 -18.23
C GLY A 288 0.93 6.35 -17.29
N ILE A 289 0.26 5.89 -16.22
CA ILE A 289 -0.39 6.75 -15.24
C ILE A 289 0.47 6.82 -13.97
N ASP A 290 1.05 7.98 -13.70
CA ASP A 290 1.70 8.29 -12.43
C ASP A 290 0.63 8.77 -11.45
N ILE A 291 0.24 7.92 -10.49
CA ILE A 291 -0.87 8.17 -9.55
C ILE A 291 -0.60 9.40 -8.67
N ASP A 292 0.64 9.59 -8.19
CA ASP A 292 0.98 10.76 -7.37
C ASP A 292 0.90 12.05 -8.19
N ALA A 293 1.47 12.05 -9.40
CA ALA A 293 1.40 13.21 -10.29
C ALA A 293 -0.05 13.50 -10.72
N LEU A 294 -0.85 12.47 -10.97
CA LEU A 294 -2.27 12.61 -11.27
C LEU A 294 -3.01 13.30 -10.12
N ALA A 295 -2.77 12.87 -8.88
CA ALA A 295 -3.39 13.46 -7.70
C ALA A 295 -3.06 14.96 -7.56
N TYR A 296 -1.80 15.34 -7.63
CA TYR A 296 -1.41 16.73 -7.52
C TYR A 296 -1.94 17.59 -8.67
N ARG A 297 -1.95 17.07 -9.90
CA ARG A 297 -2.53 17.76 -11.07
C ARG A 297 -4.04 17.91 -10.94
N TRP A 298 -4.75 16.89 -10.45
CA TRP A 298 -6.18 16.95 -10.19
C TRP A 298 -6.50 18.01 -9.13
N TYR A 299 -5.81 17.99 -7.99
CA TYR A 299 -5.98 18.98 -6.92
C TYR A 299 -5.66 20.39 -7.40
N ALA A 300 -4.77 20.54 -8.36
CA ALA A 300 -4.43 21.82 -8.97
C ALA A 300 -5.43 22.27 -10.06
N GLY A 301 -6.39 21.43 -10.46
CA GLY A 301 -7.30 21.73 -11.56
C GLY A 301 -6.60 21.74 -12.93
N LEU A 302 -5.50 20.98 -13.09
CA LEU A 302 -4.67 20.92 -14.29
C LEU A 302 -4.90 19.68 -15.14
N THR A 303 -5.89 18.86 -14.80
CA THR A 303 -6.24 17.66 -15.56
C THR A 303 -7.73 17.38 -15.48
N GLU A 304 -8.26 16.78 -16.52
CA GLU A 304 -9.57 16.16 -16.52
C GLU A 304 -9.50 14.73 -15.95
N PRO A 305 -10.64 14.10 -15.60
CA PRO A 305 -10.66 12.71 -15.20
C PRO A 305 -9.98 11.80 -16.22
N VAL A 306 -8.98 11.06 -15.75
CA VAL A 306 -8.21 10.11 -16.59
C VAL A 306 -8.92 8.77 -16.57
N VAL A 307 -9.16 8.22 -17.75
CA VAL A 307 -9.63 6.84 -17.95
C VAL A 307 -8.45 6.05 -18.51
N PRO A 308 -8.11 4.89 -17.92
CA PRO A 308 -6.98 4.10 -18.40
C PRO A 308 -7.24 3.61 -19.83
N GLY A 309 -6.18 3.62 -20.63
CA GLY A 309 -6.18 3.04 -21.97
C GLY A 309 -5.93 1.54 -21.95
N VAL A 310 -5.70 0.98 -23.15
CA VAL A 310 -5.23 -0.40 -23.30
C VAL A 310 -3.86 -0.54 -22.65
N PRO A 311 -3.55 -1.64 -21.94
CA PRO A 311 -2.23 -1.94 -21.41
C PRO A 311 -1.15 -1.86 -22.51
N ARG A 312 -0.05 -1.18 -22.24
CA ARG A 312 1.09 -1.02 -23.15
C ARG A 312 2.00 -2.25 -23.15
N CYS A 313 2.04 -2.94 -22.03
CA CYS A 313 2.88 -4.12 -21.76
C CYS A 313 2.31 -4.86 -20.54
N GLY A 314 2.93 -5.97 -20.16
CA GLY A 314 2.82 -6.53 -18.82
C GLY A 314 3.93 -6.00 -17.93
N ALA A 315 3.67 -5.93 -16.62
CA ALA A 315 4.73 -5.66 -15.63
C ALA A 315 4.51 -6.51 -14.37
N ALA A 316 5.61 -6.92 -13.74
CA ALA A 316 5.55 -7.76 -12.56
C ALA A 316 6.58 -7.32 -11.51
N ILE A 317 6.18 -7.45 -10.24
CA ILE A 317 7.06 -7.38 -9.08
C ILE A 317 7.26 -8.78 -8.54
N ARG A 318 8.51 -9.13 -8.24
CA ARG A 318 8.85 -10.31 -7.44
C ARG A 318 9.64 -9.88 -6.23
N PHE A 319 9.15 -10.27 -5.05
CA PHE A 319 9.89 -10.04 -3.81
C PHE A 319 10.95 -11.12 -3.64
N LEU A 320 12.13 -10.68 -3.20
CA LEU A 320 13.24 -11.56 -2.88
C LEU A 320 13.10 -12.06 -1.45
N THR A 321 13.37 -13.34 -1.28
CA THR A 321 13.33 -14.03 0.00
C THR A 321 14.63 -14.77 0.22
N ALA A 322 15.02 -14.99 1.47
CA ALA A 322 16.17 -15.82 1.81
C ALA A 322 15.84 -16.73 2.99
N GLU A 323 16.60 -17.79 3.15
CA GLU A 323 16.51 -18.62 4.33
C GLU A 323 16.89 -17.84 5.59
N PRO A 324 16.21 -18.07 6.73
CA PRO A 324 16.54 -17.40 7.98
C PRO A 324 18.00 -17.63 8.40
N GLY A 325 18.71 -16.55 8.75
CA GLY A 325 20.12 -16.65 9.10
C GLY A 325 20.85 -15.32 8.98
N VAL A 326 22.18 -15.34 9.14
CA VAL A 326 23.05 -14.20 8.89
C VAL A 326 23.47 -14.22 7.42
N VAL A 327 23.26 -13.12 6.71
CA VAL A 327 23.64 -12.99 5.29
C VAL A 327 25.16 -13.04 5.13
N GLU A 328 25.65 -13.96 4.32
CA GLU A 328 27.09 -14.08 3.96
C GLU A 328 27.40 -13.33 2.69
N ALA A 329 26.52 -13.47 1.68
CA ALA A 329 26.72 -12.87 0.38
C ALA A 329 25.41 -12.71 -0.39
N VAL A 330 25.40 -11.76 -1.32
CA VAL A 330 24.34 -11.60 -2.33
C VAL A 330 25.00 -11.67 -3.70
N ASP A 331 24.70 -12.71 -4.44
CA ASP A 331 25.27 -12.98 -5.77
C ASP A 331 24.24 -12.78 -6.86
N GLY A 332 24.68 -12.47 -8.08
CA GLY A 332 23.86 -12.40 -9.29
C GLY A 332 23.10 -11.07 -9.49
N ALA A 333 23.01 -10.21 -8.48
CA ALA A 333 22.23 -8.97 -8.53
C ALA A 333 22.67 -8.04 -9.69
N GLU A 334 23.97 -7.84 -9.90
CA GLU A 334 24.48 -6.95 -10.96
C GLU A 334 24.13 -7.47 -12.36
N ALA A 335 24.22 -8.77 -12.58
CA ALA A 335 23.86 -9.39 -13.86
C ALA A 335 22.35 -9.29 -14.14
N VAL A 336 21.52 -9.35 -13.10
CA VAL A 336 20.07 -9.15 -13.21
C VAL A 336 19.75 -7.68 -13.45
N ARG A 337 20.40 -6.77 -12.75
CA ARG A 337 20.22 -5.31 -12.93
C ARG A 337 20.54 -4.84 -14.36
N ALA A 338 21.48 -5.51 -15.03
CA ALA A 338 21.86 -5.20 -16.40
C ALA A 338 20.90 -5.78 -17.47
N ASP A 339 19.91 -6.57 -17.08
CA ASP A 339 18.93 -7.11 -18.02
C ASP A 339 18.00 -5.98 -18.51
N PRO A 340 17.78 -5.80 -19.84
CA PRO A 340 17.05 -4.68 -20.40
C PRO A 340 15.56 -4.64 -20.01
N ASP A 341 14.99 -5.75 -19.58
CA ASP A 341 13.60 -5.84 -19.13
C ASP A 341 13.42 -5.51 -17.65
N VAL A 342 14.53 -5.32 -16.91
CA VAL A 342 14.51 -4.90 -15.51
C VAL A 342 14.23 -3.40 -15.42
N VAL A 343 13.14 -3.06 -14.76
CA VAL A 343 12.76 -1.67 -14.45
C VAL A 343 13.47 -1.21 -13.19
N ASP A 344 13.48 -2.05 -12.15
CA ASP A 344 14.14 -1.78 -10.88
C ASP A 344 14.53 -3.08 -10.16
N LEU A 345 15.63 -3.01 -9.42
CA LEU A 345 16.10 -4.07 -8.54
C LEU A 345 16.60 -3.45 -7.24
N HIS A 346 15.93 -3.73 -6.15
CA HIS A 346 16.33 -3.35 -4.80
C HIS A 346 16.71 -4.58 -3.98
N ILE A 347 17.91 -4.57 -3.42
CA ILE A 347 18.38 -5.55 -2.45
C ILE A 347 18.29 -4.92 -1.07
N GLY A 348 17.43 -5.46 -0.21
CA GLY A 348 17.13 -4.91 1.12
C GLY A 348 18.04 -5.44 2.24
N VAL A 349 19.00 -6.31 1.91
CA VAL A 349 19.91 -6.93 2.87
C VAL A 349 21.36 -6.89 2.36
N ALA A 350 22.31 -6.88 3.29
CA ALA A 350 23.75 -6.88 3.02
C ALA A 350 24.45 -7.95 3.89
N PRO A 351 25.68 -8.36 3.55
CA PRO A 351 26.49 -9.24 4.40
C PRO A 351 26.57 -8.74 5.85
N GLY A 352 26.27 -9.63 6.81
CA GLY A 352 26.16 -9.33 8.24
C GLY A 352 24.75 -9.01 8.72
N ASP A 353 23.78 -8.73 7.84
CA ASP A 353 22.37 -8.56 8.24
C ASP A 353 21.75 -9.90 8.64
N THR A 354 20.77 -9.85 9.54
CA THR A 354 20.00 -11.03 9.95
C THR A 354 18.66 -11.07 9.20
N VAL A 355 18.45 -12.14 8.43
CA VAL A 355 17.15 -12.48 7.84
C VAL A 355 16.33 -13.29 8.84
N GLN A 356 15.08 -12.90 9.02
CA GLN A 356 14.12 -13.59 9.88
C GLN A 356 13.19 -14.47 9.04
N PRO A 357 12.53 -15.48 9.62
CA PRO A 357 11.42 -16.17 8.97
C PRO A 357 10.35 -15.15 8.52
N ILE A 358 9.82 -15.33 7.30
CA ILE A 358 8.81 -14.43 6.75
C ILE A 358 7.50 -14.58 7.53
N ALA A 359 7.15 -13.57 8.31
CA ALA A 359 5.92 -13.47 9.07
C ALA A 359 4.99 -12.35 8.54
N TRP A 360 5.56 -11.32 7.89
CA TRP A 360 4.85 -10.19 7.28
C TRP A 360 5.66 -9.58 6.14
N SER A 361 5.08 -8.63 5.43
CA SER A 361 5.65 -8.04 4.20
C SER A 361 7.02 -7.38 4.38
N TYR A 362 7.34 -6.89 5.58
CA TYR A 362 8.64 -6.26 5.86
C TYR A 362 9.81 -7.25 6.09
N ASP A 363 9.55 -8.55 6.16
CA ASP A 363 10.60 -9.58 6.28
C ASP A 363 11.21 -9.97 4.93
N ARG A 364 10.69 -9.44 3.83
CA ARG A 364 11.22 -9.68 2.49
C ARG A 364 12.59 -9.03 2.31
N SER A 365 13.48 -9.69 1.58
CA SER A 365 14.90 -9.31 1.46
C SER A 365 15.17 -8.36 0.28
N GLY A 366 14.14 -7.95 -0.45
CA GLY A 366 14.27 -7.03 -1.59
C GLY A 366 13.14 -7.24 -2.60
N LEU A 367 13.24 -6.58 -3.74
CA LEU A 367 12.28 -6.69 -4.83
C LEU A 367 12.93 -6.51 -6.20
N LEU A 368 12.29 -7.08 -7.21
CA LEU A 368 12.61 -6.95 -8.61
C LEU A 368 11.34 -6.53 -9.37
N ILE A 369 11.43 -5.48 -10.20
CA ILE A 369 10.37 -5.04 -11.11
C ILE A 369 10.84 -5.30 -12.54
N VAL A 370 9.99 -5.95 -13.34
CA VAL A 370 10.29 -6.24 -14.75
C VAL A 370 9.11 -5.92 -15.65
N ARG A 371 9.41 -5.67 -16.92
CA ARG A 371 8.43 -5.62 -18.02
C ARG A 371 8.40 -6.93 -18.77
N GLY A 372 7.26 -7.19 -19.40
CA GLY A 372 7.06 -8.28 -20.36
C GLY A 372 6.15 -7.83 -21.49
N SER A 373 6.02 -8.63 -22.54
CA SER A 373 5.06 -8.36 -23.63
C SER A 373 3.61 -8.35 -23.14
N ASP A 374 3.33 -9.14 -22.13
CA ASP A 374 2.04 -9.26 -21.44
C ASP A 374 2.27 -9.69 -19.97
N ALA A 375 1.18 -9.88 -19.23
CA ALA A 375 1.22 -10.22 -17.81
C ALA A 375 1.91 -11.55 -17.52
N ASP A 376 1.71 -12.58 -18.37
CA ASP A 376 2.28 -13.90 -18.16
C ASP A 376 3.78 -13.91 -18.47
N ASP A 377 4.22 -13.24 -19.53
CA ASP A 377 5.63 -13.04 -19.84
C ASP A 377 6.35 -12.25 -18.74
N ALA A 378 5.73 -11.16 -18.23
CA ALA A 378 6.29 -10.39 -17.12
C ALA A 378 6.45 -11.25 -15.85
N ARG A 379 5.43 -12.05 -15.51
CA ARG A 379 5.46 -12.96 -14.36
C ARG A 379 6.58 -13.99 -14.48
N GLU A 380 6.71 -14.63 -15.63
CA GLU A 380 7.73 -15.64 -15.87
C GLU A 380 9.15 -15.03 -15.84
N ARG A 381 9.33 -13.85 -16.46
CA ARG A 381 10.61 -13.11 -16.39
C ARG A 381 10.98 -12.75 -14.96
N ALA A 382 10.02 -12.24 -14.18
CA ALA A 382 10.25 -11.89 -12.78
C ALA A 382 10.72 -13.10 -11.97
N ARG A 383 10.07 -14.26 -12.12
CA ARG A 383 10.47 -15.51 -11.46
C ARG A 383 11.85 -15.98 -11.91
N ARG A 384 12.11 -16.03 -13.22
CA ARG A 384 13.37 -16.47 -13.81
C ARG A 384 14.53 -15.55 -13.42
N LEU A 385 14.34 -14.24 -13.42
CA LEU A 385 15.40 -13.28 -13.05
C LEU A 385 15.64 -13.28 -11.53
N ALA A 386 14.59 -13.34 -10.72
CA ALA A 386 14.74 -13.44 -9.27
C ALA A 386 15.49 -14.71 -8.85
N SER A 387 15.27 -15.85 -9.53
CA SER A 387 15.99 -17.10 -9.23
C SER A 387 17.50 -17.04 -9.54
N ARG A 388 17.98 -16.02 -10.26
CA ARG A 388 19.42 -15.79 -10.52
C ARG A 388 20.08 -15.00 -9.41
N ILE A 389 19.32 -14.45 -8.47
CA ILE A 389 19.82 -13.73 -7.31
C ILE A 389 19.87 -14.70 -6.14
N ALA A 390 21.07 -14.97 -5.63
CA ALA A 390 21.28 -15.87 -4.50
C ALA A 390 21.66 -15.05 -3.25
N ILE A 391 20.79 -15.04 -2.25
CA ILE A 391 21.08 -14.48 -0.92
C ILE A 391 21.47 -15.67 -0.03
N ARG A 392 22.77 -15.82 0.21
CA ARG A 392 23.30 -16.93 1.04
C ARG A 392 23.33 -16.52 2.50
N THR A 393 22.83 -17.42 3.36
CA THR A 393 22.78 -17.21 4.81
C THR A 393 23.41 -18.38 5.53
N THR A 394 24.04 -18.10 6.68
CA THR A 394 24.40 -19.11 7.68
C THR A 394 23.29 -19.18 8.71
N ALA A 395 22.79 -20.38 9.01
CA ALA A 395 21.74 -20.60 9.97
C ALA A 395 22.08 -20.00 11.36
N LEU A 396 21.09 -19.46 12.06
CA LEU A 396 21.25 -19.03 13.44
C LEU A 396 21.32 -20.25 14.38
N ASP A 397 22.19 -20.22 15.38
CA ASP A 397 22.40 -21.31 16.35
C ASP A 397 21.17 -21.62 17.23
N ALA A 398 20.15 -20.77 17.23
CA ALA A 398 18.87 -21.00 17.91
C ALA A 398 17.72 -20.39 17.10
N ALA A 399 16.54 -21.03 17.14
CA ALA A 399 15.32 -20.47 16.58
C ALA A 399 15.02 -19.11 17.26
N ALA A 400 15.00 -18.02 16.49
CA ALA A 400 14.66 -16.72 17.01
C ALA A 400 13.24 -16.76 17.59
N PRO A 401 12.99 -16.22 18.79
CA PRO A 401 11.64 -16.16 19.36
C PRO A 401 10.72 -15.36 18.46
N ALA A 402 9.42 -15.73 18.44
CA ALA A 402 8.41 -14.96 17.73
C ALA A 402 8.44 -13.49 18.18
N ARG A 403 8.52 -12.55 17.23
CA ARG A 403 8.54 -11.11 17.56
C ARG A 403 7.14 -10.69 18.02
N PRO A 404 7.00 -10.06 19.20
CA PRO A 404 5.72 -9.53 19.67
C PRO A 404 5.31 -8.29 18.85
N LEU A 405 4.01 -7.97 18.83
CA LEU A 405 3.46 -6.79 18.14
C LEU A 405 4.18 -5.49 18.53
N SER A 406 4.55 -5.34 19.81
CA SER A 406 5.30 -4.17 20.32
C SER A 406 6.71 -4.01 19.74
N ALA A 407 7.28 -5.06 19.15
CA ALA A 407 8.58 -5.00 18.48
C ALA A 407 8.47 -4.66 16.99
N VAL A 408 7.24 -4.56 16.47
CA VAL A 408 6.95 -4.17 15.09
C VAL A 408 6.69 -2.67 15.08
N ALA A 409 7.72 -1.86 15.27
CA ALA A 409 7.63 -0.47 14.86
C ALA A 409 7.56 -0.46 13.32
N PRO A 410 6.62 0.28 12.70
CA PRO A 410 6.65 0.50 11.28
C PRO A 410 8.04 1.08 10.94
N ARG A 411 8.83 0.35 10.19
CA ARG A 411 10.09 0.87 9.63
C ARG A 411 9.73 1.46 8.30
N PRO A 412 9.68 2.79 8.17
CA PRO A 412 9.55 3.40 6.87
C PRO A 412 10.80 3.01 6.06
N ASP A 413 10.58 2.66 4.80
CA ASP A 413 11.54 2.80 3.71
C ASP A 413 12.70 1.83 3.53
N ARG A 414 12.73 0.64 4.12
CA ARG A 414 13.68 -0.37 3.62
C ARG A 414 13.37 -0.89 2.19
N LEU A 415 12.18 -0.64 1.67
CA LEU A 415 11.74 -1.08 0.33
C LEU A 415 11.61 0.07 -0.69
N VAL A 416 11.92 1.31 -0.31
CA VAL A 416 11.96 2.45 -1.24
C VAL A 416 13.42 2.76 -1.54
N GLY A 417 14.02 1.99 -2.46
CA GLY A 417 15.29 2.37 -3.06
C GLY A 417 15.16 3.71 -3.81
N PRO A 418 16.25 4.45 -4.04
CA PRO A 418 16.21 5.66 -4.84
C PRO A 418 15.66 5.31 -6.23
N VAL A 419 14.64 6.03 -6.66
CA VAL A 419 14.10 5.95 -8.02
C VAL A 419 15.27 6.24 -8.97
N GLY A 420 15.57 5.31 -9.88
CA GLY A 420 16.60 5.51 -10.90
C GLY A 420 16.34 6.80 -11.70
N PRO A 421 17.35 7.36 -12.37
CA PRO A 421 17.22 8.63 -13.08
C PRO A 421 16.12 8.52 -14.14
N GLU A 422 15.13 9.42 -14.07
CA GLU A 422 14.12 9.62 -15.09
C GLU A 422 14.79 9.74 -16.47
N ALA A 423 14.40 8.91 -17.42
CA ALA A 423 14.77 9.08 -18.82
C ALA A 423 14.26 10.46 -19.28
N ALA A 424 15.19 11.34 -19.66
CA ALA A 424 14.87 12.65 -20.19
C ALA A 424 13.90 12.52 -21.39
N PRO A 425 12.90 13.41 -21.53
CA PRO A 425 12.01 13.39 -22.68
C PRO A 425 12.83 13.60 -23.97
N THR A 426 12.77 12.65 -24.87
CA THR A 426 13.33 12.77 -26.22
C THR A 426 12.63 13.91 -26.94
N ALA A 427 13.34 15.00 -27.15
CA ALA A 427 12.90 16.12 -27.97
C ALA A 427 12.72 15.63 -29.42
N THR A 428 11.47 15.52 -29.85
CA THR A 428 11.14 15.26 -31.26
C THR A 428 11.43 16.54 -32.03
N THR A 429 12.59 16.62 -32.67
CA THR A 429 12.89 17.63 -33.67
C THR A 429 12.10 17.34 -34.92
N THR A 430 10.99 18.01 -35.11
CA THR A 430 10.34 18.17 -36.41
C THR A 430 11.24 19.04 -37.30
N LYS A 431 11.91 18.44 -38.27
CA LYS A 431 12.47 19.16 -39.41
C LYS A 431 11.34 19.44 -40.41
N GLY A 432 11.28 20.70 -40.81
CA GLY A 432 10.38 21.37 -41.68
C GLY A 432 10.12 20.83 -43.06
#